data_ea64f543d93860f43daa3fc42c78f17f
#
_entry.id   ea64f543d93860f43daa3fc42c78f17f
#
_cell.length_a   1.000
_cell.length_b   1.000
_cell.length_c   1.000
_cell.angle_alpha   90.00
_cell.angle_beta   90.00
_cell.angle_gamma   90.00
#
_symmetry.space_group_name_H-M   'P 1'
#
loop_
_entity.id
_entity.type
_entity.pdbx_description
1 polymer ?
#
loop_
_entity_poly.entity_id
_entity_poly.type
_entity_poly.pdbx_seq_one_letter_code
_entity_poly.pdbx_strand_id
1 'polypeptide(L)' 'VIYENVKRLCDERNISIWALERACGIANGAIGKWNGSINAPRIDTVKAIADYFGVTVDALLKPDEKN' A
#
# COMPACT_ATOMS: atom_id res chain seq x y z
N VAL A 1 3.37 -0.74 -9.29
CA VAL A 1 2.33 0.28 -9.23
C VAL A 1 1.70 0.36 -7.85
N ILE A 2 1.34 -0.75 -7.25
CA ILE A 2 0.71 -0.67 -5.94
C ILE A 2 1.68 -0.15 -4.88
N TYR A 3 2.95 -0.49 -4.97
CA TYR A 3 3.92 -0.01 -3.99
C TYR A 3 4.01 1.53 -4.03
N GLU A 4 4.08 2.10 -5.22
CA GLU A 4 4.19 3.54 -5.36
C GLU A 4 2.94 4.23 -4.83
N ASN A 5 1.77 3.66 -5.09
CA ASN A 5 0.53 4.24 -4.60
C ASN A 5 0.47 4.22 -3.08
N VAL A 6 0.86 3.11 -2.47
CA VAL A 6 0.85 2.98 -1.02
C VAL A 6 1.87 3.94 -0.41
N LYS A 7 3.05 4.03 -1.01
CA LYS A 7 4.08 4.91 -0.50
C LYS A 7 3.63 6.37 -0.57
N ARG A 8 2.99 6.76 -1.66
CA ARG A 8 2.49 8.12 -1.79
C ARG A 8 1.45 8.43 -0.72
N LEU A 9 0.55 7.49 -0.46
CA LEU A 9 -0.47 7.71 0.56
C LEU A 9 0.15 7.80 1.95
N CYS A 10 1.16 7.01 2.21
CA CYS A 10 1.87 7.10 3.49
C CYS A 10 2.53 8.47 3.64
N ASP A 11 3.16 8.95 2.57
CA ASP A 11 3.80 10.26 2.61
C ASP A 11 2.78 11.35 2.84
N GLU A 12 1.62 11.26 2.20
CA GLU A 12 0.57 12.26 2.36
C GLU A 12 0.01 12.28 3.78
N ARG A 13 0.00 11.11 4.44
CA ARG A 13 -0.53 11.03 5.78
C ARG A 13 0.56 11.14 6.84
N ASN A 14 1.79 11.34 6.41
CA ASN A 14 2.92 11.49 7.32
C ASN A 14 3.13 10.25 8.19
N ILE A 15 2.97 9.08 7.63
CA ILE A 15 3.24 7.84 8.34
C ILE A 15 4.25 7.04 7.55
N SER A 16 4.97 6.15 8.24
CA SER A 16 5.93 5.29 7.58
C SER A 16 5.25 4.02 7.08
N ILE A 17 5.90 3.35 6.16
CA ILE A 17 5.43 2.04 5.71
C ILE A 17 5.37 1.08 6.89
N TRP A 18 6.36 1.16 7.79
CA TRP A 18 6.38 0.29 8.95
C TRP A 18 5.16 0.53 9.85
N ALA A 19 4.79 1.80 10.05
CA ALA A 19 3.62 2.12 10.86
C ALA A 19 2.35 1.60 10.20
N LEU A 20 2.28 1.69 8.86
CA LEU A 20 1.13 1.17 8.14
C LEU A 20 1.02 -0.34 8.31
N GLU A 21 2.14 -1.04 8.19
CA GLU A 21 2.13 -2.49 8.35
C GLU A 21 1.60 -2.88 9.74
N ARG A 22 2.05 -2.17 10.74
CA ARG A 22 1.57 -2.48 12.10
C ARG A 22 0.09 -2.18 12.25
N ALA A 23 -0.37 -1.07 11.67
CA ALA A 23 -1.78 -0.68 11.80
C ALA A 23 -2.69 -1.66 11.09
N CYS A 24 -2.24 -2.22 9.98
CA CYS A 24 -3.07 -3.12 9.19
C CYS A 24 -2.86 -4.59 9.50
N GLY A 25 -1.97 -4.89 10.45
CA GLY A 25 -1.70 -6.29 10.77
C GLY A 25 -0.92 -7.02 9.70
N ILE A 26 -0.08 -6.29 8.95
CA ILE A 26 0.70 -6.86 7.87
C ILE A 26 2.08 -7.23 8.40
N ALA A 27 2.63 -8.30 7.88
CA ALA A 27 3.95 -8.74 8.31
C ALA A 27 4.99 -7.65 8.06
N ASN A 28 5.93 -7.54 8.99
CA ASN A 28 6.96 -6.53 8.91
C ASN A 28 7.78 -6.70 7.65
N GLY A 29 7.89 -5.67 6.85
CA GLY A 29 8.66 -5.70 5.62
C GLY A 29 7.91 -6.21 4.40
N ALA A 30 6.66 -6.63 4.57
CA ALA A 30 5.91 -7.22 3.46
C ALA A 30 5.67 -6.20 2.35
N ILE A 31 5.34 -4.97 2.70
CA ILE A 31 5.06 -3.96 1.69
C ILE A 31 6.31 -3.62 0.90
N GLY A 32 7.45 -3.55 1.56
CA GLY A 32 8.70 -3.25 0.88
C GLY A 32 9.04 -4.25 -0.20
N LYS A 33 8.57 -5.49 -0.05
CA LYS A 33 8.85 -6.52 -1.03
C LYS A 33 8.06 -6.34 -2.31
N TRP A 34 7.07 -5.48 -2.32
CA TRP A 34 6.29 -5.25 -3.52
C TRP A 34 7.02 -4.34 -4.51
N ASN A 35 8.03 -3.63 -4.05
CA ASN A 35 8.74 -2.71 -4.89
C ASN A 35 9.64 -3.49 -5.84
N GLY A 36 9.28 -3.54 -7.09
CA GLY A 36 10.06 -4.26 -8.09
C GLY A 36 9.97 -5.76 -7.99
N SER A 37 9.06 -6.27 -7.15
CA SER A 37 8.97 -7.70 -6.96
C SER A 37 8.01 -8.31 -7.94
N ILE A 38 8.21 -9.58 -8.27
CA ILE A 38 7.28 -10.29 -9.10
C ILE A 38 6.14 -10.85 -8.26
N ASN A 39 6.23 -10.78 -6.94
CA ASN A 39 5.20 -11.33 -6.09
C ASN A 39 4.07 -10.34 -5.95
N ALA A 40 2.86 -10.77 -6.22
CA ALA A 40 1.70 -9.90 -6.07
C ALA A 40 1.26 -9.88 -4.62
N PRO A 41 0.77 -8.75 -4.13
CA PRO A 41 0.23 -8.70 -2.78
C PRO A 41 -1.07 -9.48 -2.72
N ARG A 42 -1.41 -9.97 -1.53
CA ARG A 42 -2.65 -10.69 -1.34
C ARG A 42 -3.80 -9.70 -1.33
N ILE A 43 -4.95 -10.14 -1.83
CA ILE A 43 -6.08 -9.24 -1.95
C ILE A 43 -6.59 -8.77 -0.57
N ASP A 44 -6.55 -9.62 0.43
CA ASP A 44 -6.99 -9.21 1.76
C ASP A 44 -6.03 -8.18 2.34
N THR A 45 -4.75 -8.25 2.06
CA THR A 45 -3.80 -7.22 2.47
C THR A 45 -4.11 -5.90 1.77
N VAL A 46 -4.38 -5.96 0.48
CA VAL A 46 -4.71 -4.76 -0.28
C VAL A 46 -5.99 -4.12 0.26
N LYS A 47 -6.98 -4.94 0.58
CA LYS A 47 -8.22 -4.42 1.14
C LYS A 47 -8.01 -3.77 2.49
N ALA A 48 -7.17 -4.34 3.33
CA ALA A 48 -6.89 -3.77 4.63
C ALA A 48 -6.25 -2.39 4.49
N ILE A 49 -5.34 -2.24 3.54
CA ILE A 49 -4.69 -0.96 3.31
C ILE A 49 -5.69 0.05 2.76
N ALA A 50 -6.53 -0.38 1.82
CA ALA A 50 -7.54 0.50 1.25
C ALA A 50 -8.49 1.01 2.33
N ASP A 51 -8.91 0.11 3.22
CA ASP A 51 -9.79 0.50 4.31
C ASP A 51 -9.10 1.47 5.26
N TYR A 52 -7.83 1.23 5.53
CA TYR A 52 -7.10 2.10 6.44
C TYR A 52 -7.03 3.53 5.90
N PHE A 53 -6.79 3.68 4.60
CA PHE A 53 -6.69 4.99 4.00
C PHE A 53 -8.04 5.56 3.57
N GLY A 54 -9.09 4.77 3.61
CA GLY A 54 -10.40 5.23 3.17
C GLY A 54 -10.49 5.39 1.66
N VAL A 55 -9.78 4.56 0.91
CA VAL A 55 -9.82 4.60 -0.55
C VAL A 55 -10.26 3.23 -1.06
N THR A 56 -10.51 3.14 -2.36
CA THR A 56 -10.92 1.87 -2.95
C THR A 56 -9.69 1.05 -3.30
N VAL A 57 -9.88 -0.25 -3.44
CA VAL A 57 -8.80 -1.12 -3.89
C VAL A 57 -8.33 -0.68 -5.28
N ASP A 58 -9.27 -0.27 -6.14
CA ASP A 58 -8.92 0.23 -7.46
C ASP A 58 -7.95 1.39 -7.38
N ALA A 59 -8.13 2.28 -6.42
CA ALA A 59 -7.25 3.43 -6.28
C ALA A 59 -5.82 3.02 -6.00
N LEU A 60 -5.64 1.90 -5.30
CA LEU A 60 -4.30 1.40 -5.02
C LEU A 60 -3.67 0.71 -6.22
N LEU A 61 -4.49 0.16 -7.08
CA LEU A 61 -3.97 -0.61 -8.21
C LEU A 61 -3.78 0.20 -9.47
N LYS A 62 -4.35 1.40 -9.53
CA LYS A 62 -4.21 2.22 -10.72
C LYS A 62 -2.82 2.80 -10.84
N PRO A 63 -2.31 2.96 -12.05
CA PRO A 63 -1.06 3.68 -12.22
C PRO A 63 -1.21 5.10 -11.71
N ASP A 64 -0.11 5.67 -11.25
CA ASP A 64 -0.13 7.04 -10.78
C ASP A 64 -0.29 7.94 -11.98
N GLU A 65 -1.45 8.62 -12.12
CA GLU A 65 -1.68 9.44 -13.22
C GLU A 65 -1.41 10.79 -12.91
N LYS A 66 -0.39 11.19 -12.57
CA LYS A 66 -0.14 12.48 -12.30
C LYS A 66 -0.25 13.20 -13.43
N ASN A 67 -0.59 13.51 -13.94
CA ASN A 67 -0.67 14.25 -15.02
C ASN A 67 -0.54 15.36 -15.02
#